data_bc2786538d451b93663936758055dff6
#
_entry.id   bc2786538d451b93663936758055dff6
#
_cell.length_a   1.000
_cell.length_b   1.000
_cell.length_c   1.000
_cell.angle_alpha   90.00
_cell.angle_beta   90.00
_cell.angle_gamma   90.00
#
_symmetry.space_group_name_H-M   'P 1'
#
loop_
_entity.id
_entity.type
_entity.pdbx_description
1 polymer ?
#
loop_
_entity_poly.entity_id
_entity_poly.type
_entity_poly.pdbx_seq_one_letter_code
_entity_poly.pdbx_strand_id
1 'polypeptide(L)'
;MIGTPELKAMPMSWIGNYERIIPRLAEIGYDGVELQVRHPSEFDGPALGRCARDAGLAIAAVSTGAIGAEDGLFLMHGDPDVRRRAIDRYKLVLELAASYGVDASIGRFRGVTRSAPDRATGVGWFREALDQLLPVAEQLGVRIVLEPQMRFIGDLLNTIDETLEFIASYGSDRLMFEGDTFHQMMEEKSMLASIVQGCRSGKMTYYQISDSNRLAPGWGHHNWVDIIEVLRASGYDGWISMEHAQEPDSDTAAQRAYQTIKPLL
;
A
#
# COMPACT_ATOMS: atom_id res chain seq x y z
N MET A 1 -5.58 -4.81 6.16
CA MET A 1 -4.62 -5.58 5.32
C MET A 1 -4.52 -7.02 5.82
N ILE A 2 -4.48 -7.99 4.92
CA ILE A 2 -4.33 -9.41 5.24
C ILE A 2 -3.14 -10.03 4.49
N GLY A 3 -2.53 -11.07 5.07
CA GLY A 3 -1.42 -11.78 4.44
C GLY A 3 -1.51 -13.29 4.66
N THR A 4 -0.84 -14.06 3.80
CA THR A 4 -0.84 -15.52 3.86
C THR A 4 -0.04 -16.06 5.06
N PRO A 5 -0.26 -17.32 5.48
CA PRO A 5 0.46 -17.93 6.61
C PRO A 5 1.98 -18.02 6.42
N GLU A 6 2.46 -17.94 5.19
CA GLU A 6 3.87 -17.98 4.83
C GLU A 6 4.64 -16.71 5.22
N LEU A 7 3.94 -15.58 5.40
CA LEU A 7 4.55 -14.30 5.77
C LEU A 7 4.99 -14.30 7.23
N LYS A 8 6.22 -13.84 7.49
CA LYS A 8 6.84 -13.82 8.83
C LYS A 8 7.21 -12.43 9.32
N ALA A 9 7.47 -11.50 8.41
CA ALA A 9 8.04 -10.19 8.70
C ALA A 9 7.07 -9.02 8.40
N MET A 10 5.75 -9.26 8.45
CA MET A 10 4.72 -8.25 8.12
C MET A 10 3.79 -7.96 9.32
N PRO A 11 4.29 -7.22 10.34
CA PRO A 11 3.53 -6.96 11.56
C PRO A 11 2.28 -6.07 11.33
N MET A 12 2.16 -5.43 10.17
CA MET A 12 1.03 -4.55 9.82
C MET A 12 -0.14 -5.30 9.18
N SER A 13 -0.02 -6.62 8.97
CA SER A 13 -1.04 -7.43 8.31
C SER A 13 -1.58 -8.51 9.24
N TRP A 14 -2.88 -8.77 9.15
CA TRP A 14 -3.46 -9.97 9.77
C TRP A 14 -3.00 -11.21 8.99
N ILE A 15 -2.02 -11.92 9.55
CA ILE A 15 -1.40 -13.08 8.91
C ILE A 15 -2.19 -14.34 9.27
N GLY A 16 -2.53 -15.15 8.26
CA GLY A 16 -3.17 -16.43 8.49
C GLY A 16 -4.00 -16.96 7.33
N ASN A 17 -4.85 -17.94 7.62
CA ASN A 17 -5.75 -18.52 6.63
C ASN A 17 -6.87 -17.53 6.27
N TYR A 18 -6.88 -17.08 5.02
CA TYR A 18 -7.86 -16.12 4.51
C TYR A 18 -9.30 -16.63 4.61
N GLU A 19 -9.55 -17.94 4.55
CA GLU A 19 -10.89 -18.51 4.69
C GLU A 19 -11.49 -18.29 6.08
N ARG A 20 -10.66 -17.97 7.07
CA ARG A 20 -11.10 -17.58 8.43
C ARG A 20 -11.11 -16.08 8.62
N ILE A 21 -10.08 -15.39 8.09
CA ILE A 21 -9.91 -13.95 8.28
C ILE A 21 -10.98 -13.16 7.52
N ILE A 22 -11.25 -13.50 6.25
CA ILE A 22 -12.19 -12.77 5.40
C ILE A 22 -13.60 -12.78 5.97
N PRO A 23 -14.21 -13.93 6.33
CA PRO A 23 -15.53 -13.94 6.99
C PRO A 23 -15.53 -13.15 8.31
N ARG A 24 -14.44 -13.23 9.08
CA ARG A 24 -14.35 -12.48 10.35
C ARG A 24 -14.32 -10.97 10.13
N LEU A 25 -13.61 -10.47 9.11
CA LEU A 25 -13.63 -9.07 8.75
C LEU A 25 -15.01 -8.60 8.26
N ALA A 26 -15.74 -9.45 7.54
CA ALA A 26 -17.12 -9.19 7.16
C ALA A 26 -18.06 -9.09 8.38
N GLU A 27 -17.91 -9.98 9.35
CA GLU A 27 -18.66 -9.92 10.64
C GLU A 27 -18.39 -8.63 11.43
N ILE A 28 -17.13 -8.12 11.41
CA ILE A 28 -16.78 -6.84 12.03
C ILE A 28 -17.46 -5.68 11.27
N GLY A 29 -17.67 -5.83 9.95
CA GLY A 29 -18.38 -4.86 9.11
C GLY A 29 -17.49 -4.15 8.07
N TYR A 30 -16.28 -4.63 7.80
CA TYR A 30 -15.43 -4.11 6.74
C TYR A 30 -16.06 -4.28 5.36
N ASP A 31 -15.69 -3.40 4.43
CA ASP A 31 -16.21 -3.39 3.05
C ASP A 31 -15.25 -4.11 2.07
N GLY A 32 -14.00 -4.34 2.49
CA GLY A 32 -12.99 -5.00 1.64
C GLY A 32 -11.71 -5.39 2.39
N VAL A 33 -10.80 -6.02 1.64
CA VAL A 33 -9.49 -6.44 2.11
C VAL A 33 -8.39 -6.00 1.14
N GLU A 34 -7.27 -5.54 1.68
CA GLU A 34 -6.02 -5.33 0.97
C GLU A 34 -5.13 -6.55 1.15
N LEU A 35 -4.52 -7.02 0.07
CA LEU A 35 -3.71 -8.22 0.06
C LEU A 35 -2.22 -7.87 0.15
N GLN A 36 -1.56 -8.29 1.22
CA GLN A 36 -0.12 -8.25 1.34
C GLN A 36 0.50 -9.49 0.70
N VAL A 37 1.24 -9.32 -0.39
CA VAL A 37 1.73 -10.42 -1.22
C VAL A 37 3.25 -10.44 -1.28
N ARG A 38 3.85 -11.59 -0.99
CA ARG A 38 5.26 -11.90 -1.24
C ARG A 38 5.44 -12.56 -2.61
N HIS A 39 4.68 -13.61 -2.86
CA HIS A 39 4.64 -14.29 -4.15
C HIS A 39 3.20 -14.72 -4.50
N PRO A 40 2.68 -14.38 -5.68
CA PRO A 40 1.31 -14.74 -6.07
C PRO A 40 1.01 -16.24 -6.05
N SER A 41 2.01 -17.11 -6.20
CA SER A 41 1.82 -18.57 -6.14
C SER A 41 1.65 -19.14 -4.73
N GLU A 42 1.72 -18.32 -3.67
CA GLU A 42 1.57 -18.79 -2.29
C GLU A 42 0.11 -19.03 -1.89
N PHE A 43 -0.83 -18.69 -2.74
CA PHE A 43 -2.25 -18.89 -2.49
C PHE A 43 -3.02 -19.14 -3.80
N ASP A 44 -4.17 -19.77 -3.67
CA ASP A 44 -5.13 -19.90 -4.78
C ASP A 44 -5.88 -18.56 -4.95
N GLY A 45 -5.40 -17.73 -5.89
CA GLY A 45 -6.00 -16.43 -6.17
C GLY A 45 -7.49 -16.50 -6.50
N PRO A 46 -7.93 -17.38 -7.40
CA PRO A 46 -9.35 -17.60 -7.67
C PRO A 46 -10.17 -18.02 -6.44
N ALA A 47 -9.65 -18.88 -5.57
CA ALA A 47 -10.33 -19.29 -4.34
C ALA A 47 -10.44 -18.14 -3.33
N LEU A 48 -9.38 -17.36 -3.15
CA LEU A 48 -9.39 -16.16 -2.29
C LEU A 48 -10.43 -15.15 -2.79
N GLY A 49 -10.46 -14.88 -4.09
CA GLY A 49 -11.45 -13.98 -4.69
C GLY A 49 -12.89 -14.47 -4.54
N ARG A 50 -13.14 -15.78 -4.61
CA ARG A 50 -14.46 -16.35 -4.28
C ARG A 50 -14.81 -16.17 -2.82
N CYS A 51 -13.88 -16.50 -1.92
CA CYS A 51 -14.08 -16.33 -0.47
C CYS A 51 -14.45 -14.88 -0.10
N ALA A 52 -13.78 -13.90 -0.68
CA ALA A 52 -14.10 -12.48 -0.47
C ALA A 52 -15.52 -12.15 -0.97
N ARG A 53 -15.87 -12.52 -2.19
CA ARG A 53 -17.22 -12.27 -2.72
C ARG A 53 -18.33 -12.96 -1.92
N ASP A 54 -18.12 -14.22 -1.53
CA ASP A 54 -19.09 -14.98 -0.73
C ASP A 54 -19.32 -14.35 0.65
N ALA A 55 -18.29 -13.70 1.20
CA ALA A 55 -18.37 -12.91 2.44
C ALA A 55 -18.91 -11.48 2.22
N GLY A 56 -19.16 -11.05 0.99
CA GLY A 56 -19.59 -9.68 0.66
C GLY A 56 -18.48 -8.64 0.72
N LEU A 57 -17.20 -9.04 0.69
CA LEU A 57 -16.06 -8.14 0.69
C LEU A 57 -15.45 -7.99 -0.70
N ALA A 58 -14.97 -6.76 -0.99
CA ALA A 58 -14.14 -6.51 -2.16
C ALA A 58 -12.66 -6.82 -1.88
N ILE A 59 -11.89 -7.15 -2.91
CA ILE A 59 -10.44 -6.97 -2.89
C ILE A 59 -10.19 -5.51 -3.23
N ALA A 60 -9.47 -4.78 -2.38
CA ALA A 60 -9.27 -3.33 -2.51
C ALA A 60 -7.97 -2.96 -3.24
N ALA A 61 -6.89 -3.65 -2.93
CA ALA A 61 -5.57 -3.46 -3.54
C ALA A 61 -4.65 -4.66 -3.28
N VAL A 62 -3.50 -4.68 -3.97
CA VAL A 62 -2.40 -5.62 -3.72
C VAL A 62 -1.15 -4.85 -3.33
N SER A 63 -0.60 -5.15 -2.14
CA SER A 63 0.59 -4.52 -1.57
C SER A 63 1.80 -5.45 -1.58
N THR A 64 3.00 -4.87 -1.70
CA THR A 64 4.25 -5.58 -2.01
C THR A 64 5.33 -5.48 -0.93
N GLY A 65 5.03 -4.89 0.23
CA GLY A 65 6.02 -4.74 1.31
C GLY A 65 6.75 -6.02 1.70
N ALA A 66 6.04 -7.16 1.65
CA ALA A 66 6.57 -8.47 1.95
C ALA A 66 7.68 -8.94 1.00
N ILE A 67 7.66 -8.55 -0.28
CA ILE A 67 8.68 -8.93 -1.27
C ILE A 67 10.05 -8.43 -0.83
N GLY A 68 10.14 -7.15 -0.45
CA GLY A 68 11.40 -6.59 0.06
C GLY A 68 11.77 -7.15 1.44
N ALA A 69 10.79 -7.24 2.35
CA ALA A 69 11.05 -7.63 3.73
C ALA A 69 11.53 -9.07 3.91
N GLU A 70 11.01 -10.00 3.09
CA GLU A 70 11.27 -11.43 3.25
C GLU A 70 12.21 -12.03 2.20
N ASP A 71 12.11 -11.55 0.95
CA ASP A 71 12.92 -12.09 -0.16
C ASP A 71 14.14 -11.20 -0.49
N GLY A 72 14.26 -10.02 0.12
CA GLY A 72 15.34 -9.07 -0.17
C GLY A 72 15.32 -8.54 -1.60
N LEU A 73 14.18 -8.63 -2.29
CA LEU A 73 14.04 -8.12 -3.65
C LEU A 73 13.62 -6.65 -3.60
N PHE A 74 14.45 -5.79 -4.16
CA PHE A 74 14.18 -4.34 -4.25
C PHE A 74 14.50 -3.83 -5.65
N LEU A 75 13.68 -2.89 -6.15
CA LEU A 75 13.86 -2.27 -7.47
C LEU A 75 15.13 -1.39 -7.53
N MET A 76 15.61 -0.86 -6.41
CA MET A 76 16.85 -0.09 -6.29
C MET A 76 17.99 -0.90 -5.63
N HIS A 77 18.02 -2.21 -5.75
CA HIS A 77 19.10 -3.02 -5.18
C HIS A 77 20.41 -2.82 -5.95
N GLY A 78 21.58 -2.85 -5.28
CA GLY A 78 22.90 -2.71 -5.90
C GLY A 78 23.22 -3.80 -6.92
N ASP A 79 22.78 -5.04 -6.67
CA ASP A 79 22.94 -6.16 -7.58
C ASP A 79 21.89 -6.11 -8.72
N PRO A 80 22.32 -6.05 -10.00
CA PRO A 80 21.40 -6.01 -11.15
C PRO A 80 20.53 -7.27 -11.28
N ASP A 81 20.99 -8.43 -10.83
CA ASP A 81 20.20 -9.67 -10.87
C ASP A 81 19.07 -9.63 -9.87
N VAL A 82 19.27 -8.99 -8.71
CA VAL A 82 18.20 -8.75 -7.74
C VAL A 82 17.18 -7.78 -8.30
N ARG A 83 17.61 -6.68 -8.96
CA ARG A 83 16.67 -5.74 -9.60
C ARG A 83 15.84 -6.41 -10.68
N ARG A 84 16.46 -7.23 -11.55
CA ARG A 84 15.73 -7.99 -12.57
C ARG A 84 14.66 -8.90 -11.95
N ARG A 85 15.05 -9.69 -10.93
CA ARG A 85 14.12 -10.57 -10.22
C ARG A 85 13.00 -9.78 -9.51
N ALA A 86 13.29 -8.59 -9.00
CA ALA A 86 12.28 -7.72 -8.40
C ALA A 86 11.27 -7.25 -9.45
N ILE A 87 11.73 -6.82 -10.62
CA ILE A 87 10.87 -6.43 -11.74
C ILE A 87 9.99 -7.61 -12.18
N ASP A 88 10.58 -8.79 -12.38
CA ASP A 88 9.83 -9.98 -12.80
C ASP A 88 8.80 -10.40 -11.74
N ARG A 89 9.14 -10.28 -10.45
CA ARG A 89 8.19 -10.53 -9.34
C ARG A 89 7.02 -9.54 -9.39
N TYR A 90 7.29 -8.27 -9.63
CA TYR A 90 6.22 -7.27 -9.66
C TYR A 90 5.30 -7.42 -10.88
N LYS A 91 5.79 -7.91 -12.02
CA LYS A 91 4.93 -8.28 -13.15
C LYS A 91 3.88 -9.33 -12.76
N LEU A 92 4.29 -10.36 -11.99
CA LEU A 92 3.34 -11.35 -11.46
C LEU A 92 2.32 -10.73 -10.49
N VAL A 93 2.74 -9.72 -9.71
CA VAL A 93 1.83 -8.98 -8.84
C VAL A 93 0.82 -8.16 -9.66
N LEU A 94 1.26 -7.52 -10.75
CA LEU A 94 0.35 -6.80 -11.66
C LEU A 94 -0.67 -7.74 -12.31
N GLU A 95 -0.27 -8.95 -12.71
CA GLU A 95 -1.17 -9.98 -13.22
C GLU A 95 -2.21 -10.41 -12.17
N LEU A 96 -1.78 -10.59 -10.92
CA LEU A 96 -2.69 -10.89 -9.81
C LEU A 96 -3.67 -9.74 -9.56
N ALA A 97 -3.19 -8.49 -9.49
CA ALA A 97 -4.02 -7.31 -9.30
C ALA A 97 -5.05 -7.18 -10.44
N ALA A 98 -4.63 -7.42 -11.69
CA ALA A 98 -5.51 -7.43 -12.84
C ALA A 98 -6.62 -8.51 -12.74
N SER A 99 -6.30 -9.69 -12.19
CA SER A 99 -7.29 -10.76 -12.01
C SER A 99 -8.44 -10.39 -11.06
N TYR A 100 -8.20 -9.41 -10.19
CA TYR A 100 -9.20 -8.82 -9.28
C TYR A 100 -9.75 -7.47 -9.76
N GLY A 101 -9.16 -6.88 -10.82
CA GLY A 101 -9.53 -5.55 -11.30
C GLY A 101 -9.13 -4.43 -10.34
N VAL A 102 -8.00 -4.59 -9.63
CA VAL A 102 -7.50 -3.64 -8.62
C VAL A 102 -6.08 -3.17 -8.93
N ASP A 103 -5.59 -2.20 -8.18
CA ASP A 103 -4.25 -1.64 -8.32
C ASP A 103 -3.22 -2.38 -7.46
N ALA A 104 -1.93 -2.20 -7.80
CA ALA A 104 -0.81 -2.75 -7.05
C ALA A 104 0.11 -1.63 -6.54
N SER A 105 0.47 -1.69 -5.23
CA SER A 105 1.31 -0.66 -4.63
C SER A 105 2.81 -0.99 -4.66
N ILE A 106 3.62 0.07 -4.68
CA ILE A 106 5.07 0.05 -4.47
C ILE A 106 5.39 1.00 -3.31
N GLY A 107 5.52 0.43 -2.12
CA GLY A 107 6.05 1.11 -0.96
C GLY A 107 7.55 0.77 -0.75
N ARG A 108 7.86 0.12 0.36
CA ARG A 108 9.22 -0.31 0.71
C ARG A 108 9.90 -1.18 -0.35
N PHE A 109 9.14 -1.87 -1.17
CA PHE A 109 9.64 -2.71 -2.27
C PHE A 109 10.48 -1.93 -3.29
N ARG A 110 10.31 -0.60 -3.44
CA ARG A 110 11.19 0.21 -4.31
C ARG A 110 12.65 0.19 -3.86
N GLY A 111 12.93 -0.05 -2.57
CA GLY A 111 14.26 0.02 -1.99
C GLY A 111 14.69 1.44 -1.64
N VAL A 112 16.01 1.67 -1.56
CA VAL A 112 16.61 2.94 -1.15
C VAL A 112 17.71 3.37 -2.12
N THR A 113 17.85 4.68 -2.37
CA THR A 113 18.88 5.21 -3.30
C THR A 113 20.29 4.99 -2.78
N ARG A 114 20.47 4.92 -1.45
CA ARG A 114 21.78 4.65 -0.83
C ARG A 114 22.33 3.22 -1.09
N SER A 115 21.55 2.35 -1.74
CA SER A 115 22.04 1.06 -2.26
C SER A 115 22.87 1.24 -3.55
N ALA A 116 22.81 2.40 -4.17
CA ALA A 116 23.57 2.75 -5.37
C ALA A 116 24.85 3.55 -5.00
N PRO A 117 25.81 3.69 -5.94
CA PRO A 117 27.00 4.53 -5.75
C PRO A 117 26.69 5.99 -5.45
N ASP A 118 25.58 6.51 -5.97
CA ASP A 118 25.06 7.85 -5.74
C ASP A 118 23.54 7.89 -5.92
N ARG A 119 22.90 8.99 -5.45
CA ARG A 119 21.45 9.16 -5.50
C ARG A 119 20.90 9.15 -6.93
N ALA A 120 21.59 9.77 -7.89
CA ALA A 120 21.12 9.86 -9.27
C ALA A 120 21.06 8.47 -9.91
N THR A 121 22.08 7.65 -9.68
CA THR A 121 22.12 6.25 -10.12
C THR A 121 20.96 5.43 -9.48
N GLY A 122 20.73 5.59 -8.18
CA GLY A 122 19.61 4.90 -7.51
C GLY A 122 18.25 5.29 -8.08
N VAL A 123 18.01 6.60 -8.30
CA VAL A 123 16.80 7.09 -8.96
C VAL A 123 16.70 6.55 -10.40
N GLY A 124 17.83 6.49 -11.12
CA GLY A 124 17.90 5.90 -12.46
C GLY A 124 17.42 4.45 -12.48
N TRP A 125 17.85 3.61 -11.53
CA TRP A 125 17.40 2.22 -11.44
C TRP A 125 15.89 2.10 -11.18
N PHE A 126 15.33 2.98 -10.34
CA PHE A 126 13.88 2.99 -10.12
C PHE A 126 13.11 3.39 -11.38
N ARG A 127 13.62 4.38 -12.12
CA ARG A 127 13.04 4.77 -13.42
C ARG A 127 13.11 3.64 -14.43
N GLU A 128 14.26 2.99 -14.59
CA GLU A 128 14.43 1.82 -15.46
C GLU A 128 13.46 0.68 -15.13
N ALA A 129 13.17 0.47 -13.83
CA ALA A 129 12.17 -0.48 -13.41
C ALA A 129 10.76 -0.06 -13.83
N LEU A 130 10.37 1.19 -13.58
CA LEU A 130 9.05 1.71 -13.98
C LEU A 130 8.87 1.73 -15.50
N ASP A 131 9.91 2.02 -16.28
CA ASP A 131 9.88 1.97 -17.75
C ASP A 131 9.56 0.55 -18.29
N GLN A 132 9.91 -0.49 -17.53
CA GLN A 132 9.56 -1.88 -17.85
C GLN A 132 8.19 -2.30 -17.30
N LEU A 133 7.74 -1.69 -16.22
CA LEU A 133 6.50 -2.08 -15.52
C LEU A 133 5.27 -1.34 -16.03
N LEU A 134 5.41 -0.05 -16.39
CA LEU A 134 4.28 0.75 -16.86
C LEU A 134 3.63 0.20 -18.15
N PRO A 135 4.37 -0.27 -19.18
CA PRO A 135 3.76 -0.92 -20.33
C PRO A 135 2.95 -2.18 -19.97
N VAL A 136 3.42 -2.95 -18.97
CA VAL A 136 2.69 -4.14 -18.48
C VAL A 136 1.41 -3.71 -17.74
N ALA A 137 1.49 -2.70 -16.89
CA ALA A 137 0.34 -2.15 -16.19
C ALA A 137 -0.71 -1.59 -17.18
N GLU A 138 -0.27 -0.92 -18.24
CA GLU A 138 -1.14 -0.43 -19.32
C GLU A 138 -1.85 -1.59 -20.03
N GLN A 139 -1.11 -2.62 -20.43
CA GLN A 139 -1.66 -3.80 -21.11
C GLN A 139 -2.68 -4.54 -20.24
N LEU A 140 -2.44 -4.61 -18.93
CA LEU A 140 -3.31 -5.28 -17.97
C LEU A 140 -4.48 -4.42 -17.49
N GLY A 141 -4.47 -3.12 -17.80
CA GLY A 141 -5.50 -2.17 -17.36
C GLY A 141 -5.44 -1.81 -15.87
N VAL A 142 -4.33 -2.06 -15.20
CA VAL A 142 -4.11 -1.75 -13.77
C VAL A 142 -3.23 -0.51 -13.58
N ARG A 143 -3.18 0.02 -12.36
CA ARG A 143 -2.30 1.14 -12.01
C ARG A 143 -1.22 0.69 -11.02
N ILE A 144 -0.06 1.33 -11.13
CA ILE A 144 1.02 1.24 -10.14
C ILE A 144 0.83 2.40 -9.17
N VAL A 145 0.69 2.07 -7.89
CA VAL A 145 0.42 3.06 -6.83
C VAL A 145 1.68 3.22 -5.98
N LEU A 146 2.29 4.41 -6.00
CA LEU A 146 3.49 4.72 -5.22
C LEU A 146 3.09 5.16 -3.81
N GLU A 147 3.77 4.65 -2.79
CA GLU A 147 3.59 5.07 -1.42
C GLU A 147 4.73 6.02 -1.00
N PRO A 148 4.47 7.31 -0.73
CA PRO A 148 5.42 8.16 -0.02
C PRO A 148 5.71 7.60 1.37
N GLN A 149 7.00 7.37 1.68
CA GLN A 149 7.39 6.76 2.95
C GLN A 149 8.34 7.63 3.76
N MET A 150 8.23 7.55 5.08
CA MET A 150 9.07 8.30 5.99
C MET A 150 10.57 8.03 5.79
N ARG A 151 11.40 9.04 6.08
CA ARG A 151 12.87 9.05 5.90
C ARG A 151 13.61 7.91 6.61
N PHE A 152 13.03 7.30 7.61
CA PHE A 152 13.65 6.17 8.33
C PHE A 152 13.50 4.84 7.57
N ILE A 153 12.57 4.76 6.62
CA ILE A 153 12.34 3.59 5.77
C ILE A 153 12.90 3.82 4.37
N GLY A 154 12.59 4.97 3.77
CA GLY A 154 12.97 5.34 2.41
C GLY A 154 13.75 6.65 2.34
N ASP A 155 14.50 6.86 1.26
CA ASP A 155 15.25 8.08 0.98
C ASP A 155 14.87 8.69 -0.39
N LEU A 156 13.71 8.27 -0.92
CA LEU A 156 13.12 8.75 -2.17
C LEU A 156 11.61 8.74 -2.02
N LEU A 157 10.92 9.78 -2.54
CA LEU A 157 9.47 9.96 -2.45
C LEU A 157 9.01 9.93 -0.99
N ASN A 158 9.50 10.90 -0.21
CA ASN A 158 9.15 10.99 1.20
C ASN A 158 7.92 11.87 1.44
N THR A 159 7.66 12.84 0.56
CA THR A 159 6.50 13.74 0.66
C THR A 159 5.55 13.58 -0.53
N ILE A 160 4.32 14.07 -0.37
CA ILE A 160 3.35 14.14 -1.47
C ILE A 160 3.86 15.03 -2.59
N ASP A 161 4.51 16.16 -2.28
CA ASP A 161 5.11 17.04 -3.29
C ASP A 161 6.14 16.30 -4.15
N GLU A 162 7.14 15.65 -3.52
CA GLU A 162 8.14 14.86 -4.25
C GLU A 162 7.50 13.77 -5.13
N THR A 163 6.45 13.14 -4.61
CA THR A 163 5.77 12.04 -5.31
C THR A 163 4.98 12.56 -6.50
N LEU A 164 4.28 13.68 -6.37
CA LEU A 164 3.54 14.31 -7.47
C LEU A 164 4.49 14.81 -8.56
N GLU A 165 5.61 15.44 -8.21
CA GLU A 165 6.64 15.85 -9.18
C GLU A 165 7.20 14.65 -9.93
N PHE A 166 7.48 13.56 -9.22
CA PHE A 166 7.98 12.32 -9.83
C PHE A 166 6.95 11.71 -10.80
N ILE A 167 5.69 11.59 -10.40
CA ILE A 167 4.60 11.09 -11.25
C ILE A 167 4.42 11.97 -12.48
N ALA A 168 4.42 13.29 -12.31
CA ALA A 168 4.29 14.24 -13.41
C ALA A 168 5.40 14.08 -14.46
N SER A 169 6.61 13.69 -14.05
CA SER A 169 7.74 13.46 -14.95
C SER A 169 7.54 12.27 -15.91
N TYR A 170 6.59 11.38 -15.65
CA TYR A 170 6.23 10.26 -16.51
C TYR A 170 5.09 10.58 -17.48
N GLY A 171 4.15 11.45 -17.11
CA GLY A 171 2.96 11.76 -17.89
C GLY A 171 2.04 10.55 -18.13
N SER A 172 2.12 9.52 -17.26
CA SER A 172 1.32 8.30 -17.36
C SER A 172 0.10 8.34 -16.45
N ASP A 173 -1.04 7.90 -16.96
CA ASP A 173 -2.26 7.69 -16.17
C ASP A 173 -2.28 6.35 -15.42
N ARG A 174 -1.23 5.54 -15.60
CA ARG A 174 -1.04 4.29 -14.86
C ARG A 174 -0.17 4.44 -13.62
N LEU A 175 0.39 5.63 -13.39
CA LEU A 175 1.20 5.91 -12.21
C LEU A 175 0.42 6.85 -11.27
N MET A 176 0.06 6.33 -10.12
CA MET A 176 -0.71 6.98 -9.06
C MET A 176 0.05 6.92 -7.74
N PHE A 177 -0.54 7.40 -6.66
CA PHE A 177 0.03 7.24 -5.34
C PHE A 177 -1.06 6.99 -4.28
N GLU A 178 -0.62 6.48 -3.14
CA GLU A 178 -1.40 6.34 -1.91
C GLU A 178 -0.86 7.26 -0.82
N GLY A 179 -1.74 7.73 0.06
CA GLY A 179 -1.35 8.37 1.30
C GLY A 179 -1.27 7.35 2.43
N ASP A 180 -0.47 7.65 3.46
CA ASP A 180 -0.45 6.90 4.72
C ASP A 180 -0.28 7.87 5.88
N THR A 181 -1.19 7.80 6.87
CA THR A 181 -1.21 8.73 8.01
C THR A 181 0.08 8.72 8.80
N PHE A 182 0.71 7.55 8.99
CA PHE A 182 1.93 7.43 9.75
C PHE A 182 3.13 8.06 9.02
N HIS A 183 3.24 7.83 7.72
CA HIS A 183 4.29 8.41 6.90
C HIS A 183 4.13 9.93 6.75
N GLN A 184 2.90 10.39 6.49
CA GLN A 184 2.60 11.82 6.39
C GLN A 184 2.84 12.56 7.70
N MET A 185 2.50 11.97 8.86
CA MET A 185 2.78 12.56 10.16
C MET A 185 4.28 12.83 10.38
N MET A 186 5.14 11.96 9.85
CA MET A 186 6.59 12.06 10.01
C MET A 186 7.26 13.02 9.02
N GLU A 187 6.71 13.19 7.83
CA GLU A 187 7.37 13.90 6.72
C GLU A 187 6.72 15.22 6.35
N GLU A 188 5.39 15.33 6.49
CA GLU A 188 4.67 16.50 6.03
C GLU A 188 4.66 17.62 7.09
N LYS A 189 4.81 18.87 6.64
CA LYS A 189 4.69 20.03 7.52
C LYS A 189 3.29 20.18 8.11
N SER A 190 2.29 19.71 7.39
CA SER A 190 0.90 19.62 7.80
C SER A 190 0.24 18.43 7.11
N MET A 191 -0.08 17.40 7.88
CA MET A 191 -0.75 16.21 7.37
C MET A 191 -2.10 16.55 6.72
N LEU A 192 -2.91 17.42 7.32
CA LEU A 192 -4.22 17.79 6.76
C LEU A 192 -4.06 18.54 5.42
N ALA A 193 -3.07 19.43 5.31
CA ALA A 193 -2.81 20.13 4.04
C ALA A 193 -2.33 19.17 2.96
N SER A 194 -1.49 18.18 3.30
CA SER A 194 -1.03 17.18 2.34
C SER A 194 -2.14 16.25 1.87
N ILE A 195 -3.12 15.92 2.73
CA ILE A 195 -4.34 15.20 2.33
C ILE A 195 -5.11 16.00 1.27
N VAL A 196 -5.38 17.29 1.55
CA VAL A 196 -6.09 18.18 0.59
C VAL A 196 -5.35 18.21 -0.76
N GLN A 197 -4.04 18.36 -0.73
CA GLN A 197 -3.21 18.38 -1.93
C GLN A 197 -3.29 17.05 -2.69
N GLY A 198 -3.16 15.93 -1.99
CA GLY A 198 -3.28 14.59 -2.56
C GLY A 198 -4.62 14.38 -3.27
N CYS A 199 -5.72 14.70 -2.61
CA CYS A 199 -7.05 14.60 -3.20
C CYS A 199 -7.20 15.50 -4.44
N ARG A 200 -6.79 16.76 -4.35
CA ARG A 200 -6.89 17.72 -5.45
C ARG A 200 -6.04 17.39 -6.67
N SER A 201 -4.98 16.63 -6.49
CA SER A 201 -4.11 16.20 -7.60
C SER A 201 -4.82 15.24 -8.56
N GLY A 202 -5.88 14.56 -8.12
CA GLY A 202 -6.52 13.46 -8.86
C GLY A 202 -5.64 12.22 -9.04
N LYS A 203 -4.49 12.18 -8.33
CA LYS A 203 -3.53 11.07 -8.40
C LYS A 203 -3.52 10.19 -7.15
N MET A 204 -4.15 10.61 -6.05
CA MET A 204 -4.28 9.80 -4.83
C MET A 204 -5.49 8.87 -4.95
N THR A 205 -5.23 7.57 -5.06
CA THR A 205 -6.27 6.56 -5.32
C THR A 205 -6.50 5.61 -4.14
N TYR A 206 -5.63 5.65 -3.15
CA TYR A 206 -5.67 4.79 -1.97
C TYR A 206 -5.19 5.55 -0.73
N TYR A 207 -5.69 5.19 0.44
CA TYR A 207 -5.29 5.84 1.69
C TYR A 207 -5.16 4.83 2.81
N GLN A 208 -3.93 4.65 3.32
CA GLN A 208 -3.64 3.77 4.45
C GLN A 208 -3.66 4.55 5.76
N ILE A 209 -4.22 3.94 6.79
CA ILE A 209 -4.32 4.56 8.10
C ILE A 209 -3.83 3.65 9.23
N SER A 210 -3.10 4.27 10.14
CA SER A 210 -2.79 3.78 11.48
C SER A 210 -2.71 4.96 12.44
N ASP A 211 -2.73 4.71 13.72
CA ASP A 211 -2.53 5.80 14.67
C ASP A 211 -1.06 6.24 14.75
N SER A 212 -0.78 7.33 15.42
CA SER A 212 0.54 7.98 15.51
C SER A 212 1.67 7.08 16.03
N ASN A 213 1.32 5.99 16.69
CA ASN A 213 2.23 4.97 17.23
C ASN A 213 2.22 3.67 16.41
N ARG A 214 1.65 3.69 15.20
CA ARG A 214 1.44 2.55 14.30
C ARG A 214 0.48 1.49 14.84
N LEU A 215 -0.21 1.73 15.96
CA LEU A 215 -1.29 0.88 16.45
C LEU A 215 -2.61 1.16 15.70
N ALA A 216 -3.65 0.38 16.04
CA ALA A 216 -4.99 0.57 15.48
C ALA A 216 -5.51 2.00 15.76
N PRO A 217 -6.21 2.63 14.79
CA PRO A 217 -6.87 3.90 15.01
C PRO A 217 -7.65 3.97 16.32
N GLY A 218 -7.39 5.01 17.11
CA GLY A 218 -7.96 5.24 18.44
C GLY A 218 -7.12 4.75 19.61
N TRP A 219 -5.89 4.25 19.35
CA TRP A 219 -4.90 3.91 20.38
C TRP A 219 -3.66 4.80 20.35
N GLY A 220 -3.68 5.89 19.61
CA GLY A 220 -2.63 6.90 19.56
C GLY A 220 -3.17 8.31 19.72
N HIS A 221 -2.61 9.26 18.99
CA HIS A 221 -2.83 10.69 19.18
C HIS A 221 -3.39 11.40 17.93
N HIS A 222 -3.77 10.68 16.87
CA HIS A 222 -4.39 11.30 15.71
C HIS A 222 -5.79 11.82 16.03
N ASN A 223 -6.10 13.03 15.53
CA ASN A 223 -7.47 13.52 15.52
C ASN A 223 -8.20 12.94 14.31
N TRP A 224 -8.84 11.80 14.51
CA TRP A 224 -9.54 11.08 13.44
C TRP A 224 -10.71 11.85 12.86
N VAL A 225 -11.37 12.68 13.66
CA VAL A 225 -12.47 13.53 13.18
C VAL A 225 -11.95 14.47 12.08
N ASP A 226 -10.87 15.20 12.34
CA ASP A 226 -10.30 16.14 11.37
C ASP A 226 -9.77 15.42 10.13
N ILE A 227 -9.10 14.26 10.30
CA ILE A 227 -8.52 13.50 9.18
C ILE A 227 -9.62 13.03 8.24
N ILE A 228 -10.67 12.39 8.76
CA ILE A 228 -11.76 11.85 7.95
C ILE A 228 -12.60 12.99 7.35
N GLU A 229 -12.85 14.07 8.11
CA GLU A 229 -13.54 15.23 7.58
C GLU A 229 -12.80 15.88 6.41
N VAL A 230 -11.47 16.02 6.51
CA VAL A 230 -10.66 16.59 5.43
C VAL A 230 -10.65 15.68 4.19
N LEU A 231 -10.53 14.37 4.34
CA LEU A 231 -10.65 13.42 3.23
C LEU A 231 -12.00 13.60 2.52
N ARG A 232 -13.10 13.57 3.28
CA ARG A 232 -14.46 13.72 2.75
C ARG A 232 -14.68 15.09 2.09
N ALA A 233 -14.30 16.18 2.77
CA ALA A 233 -14.45 17.55 2.26
C ALA A 233 -13.60 17.81 1.00
N SER A 234 -12.50 17.05 0.81
CA SER A 234 -11.66 17.10 -0.38
C SER A 234 -12.15 16.21 -1.53
N GLY A 235 -13.31 15.54 -1.37
CA GLY A 235 -13.92 14.68 -2.39
C GLY A 235 -13.22 13.33 -2.56
N TYR A 236 -12.52 12.84 -1.52
CA TYR A 236 -11.93 11.51 -1.57
C TYR A 236 -13.03 10.42 -1.51
N ASP A 237 -13.04 9.56 -2.50
CA ASP A 237 -13.99 8.45 -2.66
C ASP A 237 -13.31 7.08 -2.82
N GLY A 238 -12.00 7.04 -2.60
CA GLY A 238 -11.19 5.81 -2.66
C GLY A 238 -11.27 4.97 -1.39
N TRP A 239 -10.50 3.88 -1.38
CA TRP A 239 -10.39 2.99 -0.23
C TRP A 239 -9.61 3.62 0.92
N ILE A 240 -10.09 3.40 2.14
CA ILE A 240 -9.33 3.64 3.39
C ILE A 240 -8.97 2.29 3.97
N SER A 241 -7.67 1.97 4.00
CA SER A 241 -7.15 0.68 4.48
C SER A 241 -6.48 0.80 5.84
N MET A 242 -6.70 -0.19 6.68
CA MET A 242 -6.09 -0.29 8.00
C MET A 242 -4.71 -0.95 7.91
N GLU A 243 -3.63 -0.15 7.96
CA GLU A 243 -2.25 -0.61 7.97
C GLU A 243 -1.58 -0.33 9.31
N HIS A 244 -1.88 -1.14 10.31
CA HIS A 244 -1.43 -0.95 11.68
C HIS A 244 -0.88 -2.25 12.30
N ALA A 245 -0.09 -2.12 13.37
CA ALA A 245 0.39 -3.27 14.12
C ALA A 245 -0.79 -4.11 14.66
N GLN A 246 -0.62 -5.42 14.62
CA GLN A 246 -1.63 -6.40 14.99
C GLN A 246 -1.59 -6.71 16.50
N GLU A 247 -1.63 -5.66 17.32
CA GLU A 247 -1.54 -5.73 18.79
C GLU A 247 -2.88 -5.38 19.46
N PRO A 248 -3.24 -5.99 20.59
CA PRO A 248 -2.60 -7.16 21.22
C PRO A 248 -2.77 -8.44 20.40
N ASP A 249 -3.70 -8.47 19.48
CA ASP A 249 -3.99 -9.50 18.49
C ASP A 249 -4.77 -8.88 17.32
N SER A 250 -4.80 -9.58 16.18
CA SER A 250 -5.38 -9.05 14.94
C SER A 250 -6.88 -8.80 15.02
N ASP A 251 -7.63 -9.66 15.71
CA ASP A 251 -9.09 -9.50 15.84
C ASP A 251 -9.45 -8.26 16.67
N THR A 252 -8.79 -8.10 17.83
CA THR A 252 -8.97 -6.93 18.70
C THR A 252 -8.57 -5.64 18.00
N ALA A 253 -7.42 -5.64 17.31
CA ALA A 253 -6.93 -4.48 16.57
C ALA A 253 -7.90 -4.09 15.43
N ALA A 254 -8.38 -5.06 14.64
CA ALA A 254 -9.34 -4.82 13.57
C ALA A 254 -10.68 -4.27 14.11
N GLN A 255 -11.22 -4.84 15.18
CA GLN A 255 -12.43 -4.32 15.81
C GLN A 255 -12.25 -2.87 16.30
N ARG A 256 -11.13 -2.58 16.96
CA ARG A 256 -10.83 -1.24 17.46
C ARG A 256 -10.75 -0.22 16.32
N ALA A 257 -10.00 -0.54 15.27
CA ALA A 257 -9.86 0.33 14.10
C ALA A 257 -11.23 0.62 13.46
N TYR A 258 -12.03 -0.41 13.23
CA TYR A 258 -13.37 -0.28 12.70
C TYR A 258 -14.28 0.61 13.56
N GLN A 259 -14.34 0.34 14.87
CA GLN A 259 -15.16 1.12 15.81
C GLN A 259 -14.77 2.60 15.89
N THR A 260 -13.49 2.90 15.68
CA THR A 260 -13.01 4.29 15.67
C THR A 260 -13.35 5.02 14.38
N ILE A 261 -13.20 4.38 13.25
CA ILE A 261 -13.27 5.03 11.93
C ILE A 261 -14.68 4.99 11.33
N LYS A 262 -15.38 3.85 11.39
CA LYS A 262 -16.68 3.70 10.72
C LYS A 262 -17.72 4.77 11.09
N PRO A 263 -17.83 5.22 12.36
CA PRO A 263 -18.78 6.27 12.73
C PRO A 263 -18.46 7.65 12.11
N LEU A 264 -17.25 7.84 11.56
CA LEU A 264 -16.80 9.11 10.98
C LEU A 264 -16.96 9.14 9.45
N LEU A 265 -17.11 7.98 8.79
CA LEU A 265 -17.37 7.83 7.37
C LEU A 265 -18.84 8.11 7.03
#